data_79d3dd48be6c559466b8dd2298bdde61
#
_entry.id   79d3dd48be6c559466b8dd2298bdde61
#
_cell.length_a   1.000
_cell.length_b   1.000
_cell.length_c   1.000
_cell.angle_alpha   90.00
_cell.angle_beta   90.00
_cell.angle_gamma   90.00
#
_symmetry.space_group_name_H-M   'P 1'
#
loop_
_entity.id
_entity.type
_entity.pdbx_description
1 polymer ?
#
loop_
_entity_poly.entity_id
_entity_poly.type
_entity_poly.pdbx_seq_one_letter_code
_entity_poly.pdbx_strand_id
1 'polypeptide(L)'
;RKYKENFAIPQKDIETMLEAAMMAPSACNTRPWEFVVVENPKIKEQIIEISPHTSMLHTASLAIVVCGRPDLQENICNAFWPQDCGAAIENLLLQATDLGYGTCWYGFYPVMDRVEKLQKLLQVTSIPLAVVAVGKPEQNPDARGFFEPSKVTYLK
;
A
#
# COMPACT_ATOMS: atom_id res chain seq x y z
N ARG A 1 2.58 -3.31 -13.42
CA ARG A 1 1.29 -3.97 -13.21
C ARG A 1 1.22 -5.37 -13.85
N LYS A 2 2.33 -5.87 -14.30
CA LYS A 2 2.53 -7.24 -14.76
C LYS A 2 3.75 -7.81 -14.06
N TYR A 3 3.58 -8.94 -13.39
CA TYR A 3 4.61 -9.55 -12.57
C TYR A 3 4.88 -10.97 -13.05
N LYS A 4 6.06 -11.47 -12.73
CA LYS A 4 6.46 -12.85 -13.01
C LYS A 4 5.59 -13.80 -12.16
N GLU A 5 4.81 -14.63 -12.83
CA GLU A 5 3.94 -15.60 -12.16
C GLU A 5 4.73 -16.61 -11.33
N ASN A 6 4.12 -17.10 -10.28
CA ASN A 6 4.70 -18.11 -9.35
C ASN A 6 6.05 -17.69 -8.74
N PHE A 7 6.35 -16.41 -8.68
CA PHE A 7 7.52 -15.89 -7.99
C PHE A 7 7.20 -15.69 -6.51
N ALA A 8 7.91 -16.39 -5.64
CA ALA A 8 7.81 -16.21 -4.19
C ALA A 8 8.79 -15.13 -3.72
N ILE A 9 8.29 -14.17 -2.94
CA ILE A 9 9.13 -13.16 -2.28
C ILE A 9 9.64 -13.77 -0.97
N PRO A 10 10.96 -13.72 -0.68
CA PRO A 10 11.50 -14.19 0.59
C PRO A 10 10.87 -13.43 1.77
N GLN A 11 10.58 -14.14 2.85
CA GLN A 11 9.99 -13.57 4.07
C GLN A 11 10.80 -12.37 4.59
N LYS A 12 12.14 -12.46 4.56
CA LYS A 12 13.03 -11.37 4.96
C LYS A 12 12.80 -10.08 4.15
N ASP A 13 12.55 -10.20 2.85
CA ASP A 13 12.32 -9.04 2.00
C ASP A 13 10.95 -8.40 2.30
N ILE A 14 9.93 -9.23 2.60
CA ILE A 14 8.62 -8.74 3.06
C ILE A 14 8.79 -7.95 4.36
N GLU A 15 9.52 -8.50 5.32
CA GLU A 15 9.79 -7.85 6.59
C GLU A 15 10.56 -6.53 6.40
N THR A 16 11.57 -6.50 5.53
CA THR A 16 12.34 -5.28 5.22
C THR A 16 11.44 -4.18 4.63
N MET A 17 10.51 -4.54 3.73
CA MET A 17 9.53 -3.58 3.19
C MET A 17 8.59 -3.04 4.28
N LEU A 18 8.13 -3.90 5.19
CA LEU A 18 7.26 -3.51 6.30
C LEU A 18 8.01 -2.67 7.35
N GLU A 19 9.27 -2.98 7.64
CA GLU A 19 10.14 -2.16 8.51
C GLU A 19 10.29 -0.74 7.94
N ALA A 20 10.57 -0.61 6.64
CA ALA A 20 10.66 0.69 5.99
C ALA A 20 9.32 1.47 6.09
N ALA A 21 8.18 0.79 5.87
CA ALA A 21 6.86 1.39 6.05
C ALA A 21 6.66 1.92 7.47
N MET A 22 7.02 1.13 8.48
CA MET A 22 6.86 1.48 9.89
C MET A 22 7.81 2.59 10.37
N MET A 23 8.85 2.94 9.59
CA MET A 23 9.73 4.08 9.84
C MET A 23 9.18 5.41 9.34
N ALA A 24 8.01 5.41 8.71
CA ALA A 24 7.37 6.64 8.27
C ALA A 24 7.05 7.59 9.44
N PRO A 25 7.08 8.92 9.22
CA PRO A 25 6.57 9.87 10.20
C PRO A 25 5.05 9.74 10.34
N SER A 26 4.54 10.07 11.52
CA SER A 26 3.10 10.15 11.75
C SER A 26 2.73 11.32 12.67
N ALA A 27 1.52 11.82 12.57
CA ALA A 27 1.01 12.86 13.43
C ALA A 27 1.13 12.44 14.91
N CYS A 28 1.72 13.28 15.73
CA CYS A 28 1.98 13.00 17.15
C CYS A 28 2.76 11.70 17.41
N ASN A 29 3.44 11.15 16.41
CA ASN A 29 4.14 9.85 16.46
C ASN A 29 3.22 8.69 16.90
N THR A 30 1.96 8.73 16.52
CA THR A 30 0.94 7.73 16.94
C THR A 30 1.00 6.43 16.15
N ARG A 31 1.66 6.43 14.97
CA ARG A 31 1.83 5.26 14.11
C ARG A 31 0.51 4.52 13.84
N PRO A 32 -0.49 5.21 13.23
CA PRO A 32 -1.86 4.72 13.12
C PRO A 32 -2.04 3.79 11.91
N TRP A 33 -1.18 2.81 11.76
CA TRP A 33 -1.23 1.85 10.67
C TRP A 33 -1.21 0.40 11.14
N GLU A 34 -1.85 -0.44 10.35
CA GLU A 34 -1.75 -1.90 10.37
C GLU A 34 -1.50 -2.40 8.95
N PHE A 35 -0.87 -3.54 8.85
CA PHE A 35 -0.56 -4.17 7.56
C PHE A 35 -1.09 -5.60 7.54
N VAL A 36 -1.77 -5.96 6.45
CA VAL A 36 -2.19 -7.34 6.19
C VAL A 36 -1.47 -7.83 4.93
N VAL A 37 -0.62 -8.83 5.07
CA VAL A 37 0.07 -9.47 3.95
C VAL A 37 -0.81 -10.60 3.42
N VAL A 38 -1.15 -10.54 2.14
CA VAL A 38 -2.03 -11.48 1.48
C VAL A 38 -1.25 -12.21 0.38
N GLU A 39 -0.84 -13.44 0.67
CA GLU A 39 -0.21 -14.35 -0.30
C GLU A 39 -1.22 -15.34 -0.91
N ASN A 40 -2.32 -15.61 -0.17
CA ASN A 40 -3.34 -16.58 -0.59
C ASN A 40 -4.02 -16.14 -1.90
N PRO A 41 -3.91 -16.95 -2.97
CA PRO A 41 -4.46 -16.59 -4.29
C PRO A 41 -5.99 -16.44 -4.28
N LYS A 42 -6.71 -17.19 -3.43
CA LYS A 42 -8.18 -17.07 -3.32
C LYS A 42 -8.58 -15.72 -2.71
N ILE A 43 -7.83 -15.24 -1.72
CA ILE A 43 -8.09 -13.92 -1.11
C ILE A 43 -7.74 -12.81 -2.11
N LYS A 44 -6.64 -12.94 -2.86
CA LYS A 44 -6.29 -11.98 -3.94
C LYS A 44 -7.41 -11.89 -4.99
N GLU A 45 -7.98 -13.03 -5.39
CA GLU A 45 -9.12 -13.07 -6.31
C GLU A 45 -10.34 -12.35 -5.76
N GLN A 46 -10.70 -12.59 -4.49
CA GLN A 46 -11.81 -11.89 -3.84
C GLN A 46 -11.57 -10.37 -3.72
N ILE A 47 -10.31 -9.92 -3.57
CA ILE A 47 -9.97 -8.49 -3.63
C ILE A 47 -10.25 -7.93 -5.03
N ILE A 48 -9.93 -8.68 -6.08
CA ILE A 48 -10.23 -8.28 -7.47
C ILE A 48 -11.74 -8.20 -7.72
N GLU A 49 -12.52 -9.11 -7.16
CA GLU A 49 -13.99 -9.07 -7.23
C GLU A 49 -14.57 -7.80 -6.57
N ILE A 50 -13.99 -7.37 -5.44
CA ILE A 50 -14.37 -6.10 -4.78
C ILE A 50 -14.03 -4.90 -5.67
N SER A 51 -12.87 -4.93 -6.33
CA SER A 51 -12.43 -3.85 -7.22
C SER A 51 -11.64 -4.38 -8.41
N PRO A 52 -12.25 -4.47 -9.62
CA PRO A 52 -11.58 -4.97 -10.83
C PRO A 52 -10.31 -4.19 -11.23
N HIS A 53 -10.15 -2.97 -10.72
CA HIS A 53 -8.93 -2.17 -10.93
C HIS A 53 -7.71 -2.73 -10.19
N THR A 54 -7.87 -3.74 -9.34
CA THR A 54 -6.78 -4.50 -8.70
C THR A 54 -6.38 -5.76 -9.46
N SER A 55 -6.77 -5.90 -10.72
CA SER A 55 -6.48 -7.07 -11.58
C SER A 55 -5.00 -7.43 -11.70
N MET A 56 -4.07 -6.51 -11.39
CA MET A 56 -2.64 -6.82 -11.29
C MET A 56 -2.33 -7.87 -10.22
N LEU A 57 -3.23 -8.12 -9.28
CA LEU A 57 -3.08 -9.16 -8.25
C LEU A 57 -3.12 -10.59 -8.82
N HIS A 58 -3.66 -10.81 -10.03
CA HIS A 58 -3.58 -12.12 -10.69
C HIS A 58 -2.15 -12.62 -10.83
N THR A 59 -1.21 -11.72 -11.15
CA THR A 59 0.21 -12.07 -11.37
C THR A 59 1.12 -11.62 -10.23
N ALA A 60 0.66 -10.76 -9.31
CA ALA A 60 1.46 -10.32 -8.16
C ALA A 60 1.76 -11.46 -7.21
N SER A 61 2.97 -11.49 -6.66
CA SER A 61 3.37 -12.47 -5.65
C SER A 61 2.49 -12.35 -4.41
N LEU A 62 2.29 -11.14 -3.94
CA LEU A 62 1.44 -10.84 -2.78
C LEU A 62 0.78 -9.47 -2.90
N ALA A 63 -0.17 -9.21 -2.01
CA ALA A 63 -0.70 -7.89 -1.74
C ALA A 63 -0.39 -7.49 -0.29
N ILE A 64 -0.04 -6.23 -0.07
CA ILE A 64 0.03 -5.65 1.27
C ILE A 64 -1.14 -4.66 1.38
N VAL A 65 -2.09 -4.99 2.26
CA VAL A 65 -3.20 -4.08 2.56
C VAL A 65 -2.77 -3.19 3.72
N VAL A 66 -2.78 -1.89 3.48
CA VAL A 66 -2.44 -0.89 4.49
C VAL A 66 -3.73 -0.33 5.06
N CYS A 67 -3.90 -0.49 6.37
CA CYS A 67 -5.10 -0.10 7.10
C CYS A 67 -4.77 1.01 8.10
N GLY A 68 -5.69 1.96 8.25
CA GLY A 68 -5.60 3.04 9.23
C GLY A 68 -6.27 2.68 10.55
N ARG A 69 -5.69 3.18 11.64
CA ARG A 69 -6.14 3.07 13.02
C ARG A 69 -6.37 4.47 13.62
N PRO A 70 -7.41 5.19 13.15
CA PRO A 70 -7.71 6.52 13.70
C PRO A 70 -8.01 6.50 15.19
N ASP A 71 -8.42 5.35 15.73
CA ASP A 71 -8.64 5.12 17.15
C ASP A 71 -7.38 5.22 18.03
N LEU A 72 -6.20 5.11 17.40
CA LEU A 72 -4.90 5.34 18.06
C LEU A 72 -4.51 6.83 18.12
N GLN A 73 -5.28 7.70 17.48
CA GLN A 73 -5.03 9.13 17.42
C GLN A 73 -6.09 9.92 18.16
N GLU A 74 -5.66 10.86 18.97
CA GLU A 74 -6.55 11.74 19.74
C GLU A 74 -6.61 13.14 19.11
N ASN A 75 -7.68 13.86 19.40
CA ASN A 75 -7.88 15.25 18.99
C ASN A 75 -7.73 15.44 17.47
N ILE A 76 -7.06 16.52 17.10
CA ILE A 76 -6.81 16.85 15.68
C ILE A 76 -5.95 15.80 14.95
N CYS A 77 -5.13 15.05 15.68
CA CYS A 77 -4.28 14.01 15.09
C CYS A 77 -5.10 12.93 14.38
N ASN A 78 -6.33 12.67 14.84
CA ASN A 78 -7.24 11.69 14.23
C ASN A 78 -7.54 11.95 12.74
N ALA A 79 -7.43 13.18 12.28
CA ALA A 79 -7.66 13.55 10.88
C ALA A 79 -6.48 13.20 9.95
N PHE A 80 -5.28 12.92 10.50
CA PHE A 80 -4.06 12.75 9.71
C PHE A 80 -3.74 11.30 9.33
N TRP A 81 -4.46 10.32 9.88
CA TRP A 81 -4.16 8.91 9.59
C TRP A 81 -4.06 8.55 8.09
N PRO A 82 -4.83 9.16 7.16
CA PRO A 82 -4.64 8.83 5.74
C PRO A 82 -3.31 9.33 5.20
N GLN A 83 -2.82 10.48 5.69
CA GLN A 83 -1.51 11.03 5.31
C GLN A 83 -0.38 10.16 5.90
N ASP A 84 -0.51 9.77 7.17
CA ASP A 84 0.45 8.93 7.87
C ASP A 84 0.58 7.56 7.18
N CYS A 85 -0.54 6.92 6.87
CA CYS A 85 -0.55 5.68 6.10
C CYS A 85 -0.02 5.86 4.68
N GLY A 86 -0.27 7.01 4.04
CA GLY A 86 0.28 7.36 2.73
C GLY A 86 1.81 7.46 2.78
N ALA A 87 2.38 8.07 3.82
CA ALA A 87 3.83 8.12 4.04
C ALA A 87 4.42 6.72 4.23
N ALA A 88 3.74 5.87 5.01
CA ALA A 88 4.14 4.48 5.21
C ALA A 88 4.13 3.67 3.90
N ILE A 89 3.11 3.87 3.07
CA ILE A 89 3.02 3.23 1.75
C ILE A 89 4.20 3.68 0.88
N GLU A 90 4.50 4.98 0.79
CA GLU A 90 5.58 5.46 -0.06
C GLU A 90 6.94 4.87 0.34
N ASN A 91 7.24 4.81 1.64
CA ASN A 91 8.44 4.12 2.12
C ASN A 91 8.48 2.65 1.69
N LEU A 92 7.35 1.95 1.76
CA LEU A 92 7.23 0.57 1.28
C LEU A 92 7.53 0.45 -0.21
N LEU A 93 6.98 1.35 -1.04
CA LEU A 93 7.20 1.35 -2.49
C LEU A 93 8.68 1.58 -2.83
N LEU A 94 9.33 2.53 -2.16
CA LEU A 94 10.75 2.84 -2.34
C LEU A 94 11.63 1.65 -1.95
N GLN A 95 11.36 1.04 -0.78
CA GLN A 95 12.12 -0.12 -0.32
C GLN A 95 11.90 -1.34 -1.22
N ALA A 96 10.69 -1.58 -1.69
CA ALA A 96 10.42 -2.64 -2.66
C ALA A 96 11.21 -2.44 -3.96
N THR A 97 11.31 -1.19 -4.42
CA THR A 97 12.08 -0.84 -5.62
C THR A 97 13.58 -1.11 -5.40
N ASP A 98 14.13 -0.73 -4.25
CA ASP A 98 15.52 -0.99 -3.86
C ASP A 98 15.85 -2.49 -3.86
N LEU A 99 14.92 -3.31 -3.39
CA LEU A 99 15.01 -4.78 -3.42
C LEU A 99 14.77 -5.39 -4.82
N GLY A 100 14.46 -4.58 -5.82
CA GLY A 100 14.23 -5.00 -7.21
C GLY A 100 12.84 -5.62 -7.44
N TYR A 101 11.86 -5.27 -6.60
CA TYR A 101 10.45 -5.60 -6.80
C TYR A 101 9.71 -4.46 -7.48
N GLY A 102 8.65 -4.81 -8.18
CA GLY A 102 7.68 -3.86 -8.70
C GLY A 102 6.46 -3.78 -7.79
N THR A 103 5.88 -2.59 -7.71
CA THR A 103 4.69 -2.35 -6.89
C THR A 103 3.61 -1.62 -7.67
N CYS A 104 2.36 -1.74 -7.18
CA CYS A 104 1.27 -0.92 -7.65
C CYS A 104 0.33 -0.60 -6.49
N TRP A 105 0.27 0.68 -6.14
CA TRP A 105 -0.67 1.20 -5.13
C TRP A 105 -2.05 1.41 -5.73
N TYR A 106 -3.08 0.84 -5.11
CA TYR A 106 -4.47 1.09 -5.42
C TYR A 106 -5.24 1.52 -4.17
N GLY A 107 -5.87 2.72 -4.21
CA GLY A 107 -6.63 3.28 -3.10
C GLY A 107 -8.00 2.63 -2.93
N PHE A 108 -8.36 2.29 -1.70
CA PHE A 108 -9.69 1.84 -1.31
C PHE A 108 -10.46 2.97 -0.61
N TYR A 109 -9.90 3.54 0.45
CA TYR A 109 -10.47 4.73 1.07
C TYR A 109 -10.32 5.96 0.14
N PRO A 110 -11.33 6.84 0.03
CA PRO A 110 -12.54 6.97 0.84
C PRO A 110 -13.80 6.29 0.24
N VAL A 111 -13.66 5.28 -0.62
CA VAL A 111 -14.81 4.58 -1.20
C VAL A 111 -15.34 3.55 -0.21
N MET A 112 -16.25 3.99 0.69
CA MET A 112 -16.65 3.20 1.86
C MET A 112 -17.24 1.83 1.54
N ASP A 113 -18.02 1.67 0.46
CA ASP A 113 -18.53 0.36 0.04
C ASP A 113 -17.40 -0.67 -0.19
N ARG A 114 -16.29 -0.24 -0.79
CA ARG A 114 -15.11 -1.10 -1.00
C ARG A 114 -14.35 -1.35 0.30
N VAL A 115 -14.24 -0.33 1.14
CA VAL A 115 -13.58 -0.43 2.46
C VAL A 115 -14.28 -1.47 3.31
N GLU A 116 -15.61 -1.40 3.45
CA GLU A 116 -16.41 -2.32 4.26
C GLU A 116 -16.34 -3.77 3.75
N LYS A 117 -16.39 -3.95 2.42
CA LYS A 117 -16.23 -5.27 1.81
C LYS A 117 -14.85 -5.86 2.10
N LEU A 118 -13.80 -5.04 2.01
CA LEU A 118 -12.44 -5.49 2.27
C LEU A 118 -12.19 -5.76 3.76
N GLN A 119 -12.72 -4.93 4.67
CA GLN A 119 -12.72 -5.19 6.11
C GLN A 119 -13.33 -6.55 6.44
N LYS A 120 -14.52 -6.81 5.86
CA LYS A 120 -15.22 -8.08 6.07
C LYS A 120 -14.44 -9.28 5.53
N LEU A 121 -13.84 -9.14 4.34
CA LEU A 121 -13.02 -10.19 3.73
C LEU A 121 -11.80 -10.53 4.59
N LEU A 122 -11.10 -9.51 5.08
CA LEU A 122 -9.86 -9.66 5.85
C LEU A 122 -10.11 -9.86 7.36
N GLN A 123 -11.36 -9.74 7.81
CA GLN A 123 -11.76 -9.82 9.23
C GLN A 123 -10.99 -8.84 10.13
N VAL A 124 -10.79 -7.61 9.64
CA VAL A 124 -10.13 -6.53 10.37
C VAL A 124 -11.12 -5.44 10.78
N THR A 125 -10.82 -4.73 11.87
CA THR A 125 -11.58 -3.57 12.34
C THR A 125 -10.97 -2.24 11.90
N SER A 126 -9.68 -2.24 11.57
CA SER A 126 -8.96 -1.10 10.99
C SER A 126 -9.50 -0.76 9.60
N ILE A 127 -9.26 0.48 9.14
CA ILE A 127 -9.84 1.02 7.90
C ILE A 127 -8.87 0.78 6.74
N PRO A 128 -9.15 -0.14 5.80
CA PRO A 128 -8.30 -0.32 4.62
C PRO A 128 -8.18 0.95 3.79
N LEU A 129 -6.98 1.55 3.79
CA LEU A 129 -6.65 2.71 2.97
C LEU A 129 -6.35 2.31 1.54
N ALA A 130 -5.51 1.29 1.38
CA ALA A 130 -5.00 0.89 0.08
C ALA A 130 -4.58 -0.57 0.04
N VAL A 131 -4.52 -1.10 -1.17
CA VAL A 131 -3.91 -2.39 -1.50
C VAL A 131 -2.68 -2.12 -2.37
N VAL A 132 -1.53 -2.61 -1.94
CA VAL A 132 -0.27 -2.54 -2.69
C VAL A 132 0.04 -3.93 -3.23
N ALA A 133 -0.05 -4.10 -4.56
CA ALA A 133 0.45 -5.30 -5.23
C ALA A 133 1.98 -5.29 -5.23
N VAL A 134 2.60 -6.41 -4.92
CA VAL A 134 4.07 -6.57 -4.93
C VAL A 134 4.44 -7.84 -5.68
N GLY A 135 5.47 -7.76 -6.54
CA GLY A 135 5.96 -8.92 -7.28
C GLY A 135 7.23 -8.61 -8.07
N LYS A 136 7.83 -9.63 -8.65
CA LYS A 136 8.96 -9.44 -9.57
C LYS A 136 8.43 -8.84 -10.87
N PRO A 137 8.88 -7.64 -11.29
CA PRO A 137 8.34 -7.00 -12.48
C PRO A 137 8.69 -7.80 -13.75
N GLU A 138 7.70 -7.93 -14.64
CA GLU A 138 7.86 -8.52 -15.98
C GLU A 138 7.75 -7.47 -17.08
N GLN A 139 7.69 -6.21 -16.69
CA GLN A 139 7.68 -5.05 -17.58
C GLN A 139 8.51 -3.93 -16.98
N ASN A 140 9.11 -3.12 -17.81
CA ASN A 140 9.84 -1.91 -17.40
C ASN A 140 9.26 -0.71 -18.17
N PRO A 141 8.13 -0.15 -17.70
CA PRO A 141 7.52 1.00 -18.38
C PRO A 141 8.38 2.25 -18.20
N ASP A 142 8.30 3.16 -19.17
CA ASP A 142 8.94 4.47 -19.08
C ASP A 142 8.45 5.25 -17.85
N ALA A 143 9.34 6.08 -17.31
CA ALA A 143 8.99 7.00 -16.22
C ALA A 143 7.88 7.96 -16.69
N ARG A 144 6.85 8.14 -15.85
CA ARG A 144 5.69 9.00 -16.17
C ARG A 144 5.74 10.34 -15.45
N GLY A 145 6.62 10.47 -14.45
CA GLY A 145 6.82 11.71 -13.71
C GLY A 145 7.99 12.52 -14.27
N PHE A 146 7.94 13.83 -14.08
CA PHE A 146 9.01 14.76 -14.42
C PHE A 146 9.00 15.95 -13.48
N PHE A 147 10.13 16.64 -13.37
CA PHE A 147 10.21 17.88 -12.61
C PHE A 147 9.49 19.00 -13.38
N GLU A 148 8.54 19.66 -12.70
CA GLU A 148 7.74 20.74 -13.26
C GLU A 148 8.03 22.04 -12.47
N PRO A 149 8.91 22.91 -13.00
CA PRO A 149 9.35 24.11 -12.28
C PRO A 149 8.22 25.06 -11.87
N SER A 150 7.12 25.10 -12.66
CA SER A 150 5.95 25.93 -12.37
C SER A 150 5.22 25.58 -11.07
N LYS A 151 5.48 24.39 -10.52
CA LYS A 151 4.92 23.93 -9.23
C LYS A 151 5.83 24.25 -8.04
N VAL A 152 6.94 24.98 -8.26
CA VAL A 152 7.90 25.30 -7.21
C VAL A 152 8.03 26.82 -7.09
N THR A 153 7.84 27.33 -5.88
CA THR A 153 8.04 28.74 -5.56
C THR A 153 9.24 28.91 -4.63
N TYR A 154 10.19 29.77 -5.02
CA TYR A 154 11.35 30.12 -4.20
C TYR A 154 11.12 31.50 -3.58
N LEU A 155 10.97 31.57 -2.26
CA LEU A 155 10.96 32.82 -1.49
C LEU A 155 12.40 33.08 -1.03
N LYS A 156 13.02 34.14 -1.58
CA LYS A 156 14.41 34.51 -1.27
C LYS A 156 14.44 35.77 -0.41
#